data_08586fbcc6e2b687198f617442074579
#
_entry.id   08586fbcc6e2b687198f617442074579
#
_cell.length_a   1.000
_cell.length_b   1.000
_cell.length_c   1.000
_cell.angle_alpha   90.00
_cell.angle_beta   90.00
_cell.angle_gamma   90.00
#
_symmetry.space_group_name_H-M   'P 1'
#
loop_
_entity.id
_entity.type
_entity.pdbx_description
1 polymer ?
#
loop_
_entity_poly.entity_id
_entity_poly.type
_entity_poly.pdbx_seq_one_letter_code
_entity_poly.pdbx_strand_id
1 'polypeptide(L)'
;MINIEIKNSRDYIQANVDTQQILFTLLKLTPLIEKFPTKRSLLSLAIVVDVSGSMDENYQGKTKKEYVVDALSDFFKRSNFSNEDYFSIIAFDTSSKVVLPLTQFASAEQTSSSVRELLSIGGGMTAIASGLDLAVEQLKQSSKKSVKRILLFTDGISTVEGDEDKCRSIAAKCKDENIVISPIGVGEEYNEDLLHYIADKTCGIPYHLRNIGEFLSKLYEELNFMLTELVTNVRMELEVPKLISVEEVSKVTPSYSLVEKKDNGYFLGNISTSGVSVILKFGLRKYPPARIKVCTIKLTYDVPSMEMFNNTQSYELWVESTTDAKLYQRIAPEVMKYVQASNVTKLVYEATQAKDKTIALEKLTLAKQLTQHLGASSVTKAITDAEKELQQSGKISPELTKHLKTESKTKTLRQQEGGLLSEEDIRKITGV
;
A
#
# COMPACT_ATOMS: atom_id res chain seq x y z
N MET A 1 13.85 16.82 -7.01
CA MET A 1 14.02 15.82 -5.95
C MET A 1 13.44 14.47 -6.37
N ILE A 2 12.36 14.44 -7.15
CA ILE A 2 11.80 13.23 -7.76
C ILE A 2 12.20 13.18 -9.22
N ASN A 3 12.74 12.06 -9.69
CA ASN A 3 12.85 11.73 -11.09
C ASN A 3 11.52 11.13 -11.56
N ILE A 4 11.02 11.56 -12.71
CA ILE A 4 9.83 11.00 -13.33
C ILE A 4 10.19 10.42 -14.68
N GLU A 5 10.01 9.12 -14.81
CA GLU A 5 10.01 8.45 -16.11
C GLU A 5 8.56 8.32 -16.57
N ILE A 6 8.27 8.83 -17.77
CA ILE A 6 6.94 8.78 -18.38
C ILE A 6 7.03 7.96 -19.66
N LYS A 7 6.19 6.91 -19.77
CA LYS A 7 6.17 6.04 -20.93
C LYS A 7 4.74 5.68 -21.32
N ASN A 8 4.39 5.95 -22.58
CA ASN A 8 3.11 5.55 -23.12
C ASN A 8 3.10 4.08 -23.56
N SER A 9 1.93 3.45 -23.51
CA SER A 9 1.72 2.12 -24.10
C SER A 9 1.91 2.11 -25.61
N ARG A 10 1.78 3.28 -26.24
CA ARG A 10 2.06 3.54 -27.66
C ARG A 10 2.40 5.02 -27.86
N ASP A 11 3.34 5.32 -28.76
CA ASP A 11 3.71 6.68 -29.11
C ASP A 11 2.77 7.28 -30.15
N TYR A 12 2.04 6.43 -30.87
CA TYR A 12 1.13 6.79 -31.94
C TYR A 12 -0.27 6.20 -31.71
N ILE A 13 -1.30 7.01 -31.94
CA ILE A 13 -2.70 6.58 -32.01
C ILE A 13 -3.21 6.66 -33.45
N GLN A 14 -4.25 5.92 -33.77
CA GLN A 14 -4.86 5.95 -35.10
C GLN A 14 -5.62 7.26 -35.32
N ALA A 15 -5.34 7.94 -36.42
CA ALA A 15 -6.02 9.17 -36.78
C ALA A 15 -7.42 8.90 -37.34
N ASN A 16 -8.34 9.88 -37.18
CA ASN A 16 -9.67 9.90 -37.74
C ASN A 16 -10.61 8.73 -37.36
N VAL A 17 -10.35 8.07 -36.23
CA VAL A 17 -11.19 6.95 -35.71
C VAL A 17 -12.29 7.51 -34.85
N ASP A 18 -13.56 7.09 -35.12
CA ASP A 18 -14.72 7.55 -34.35
C ASP A 18 -14.91 6.85 -33.03
N THR A 19 -14.35 5.65 -32.87
CA THR A 19 -14.35 4.93 -31.60
C THR A 19 -13.30 5.50 -30.62
N GLN A 20 -13.61 5.47 -29.31
CA GLN A 20 -12.67 5.86 -28.30
C GLN A 20 -11.44 4.93 -28.30
N GLN A 21 -10.27 5.51 -28.31
CA GLN A 21 -9.00 4.80 -28.20
C GLN A 21 -8.48 4.89 -26.79
N ILE A 22 -7.91 3.79 -26.27
CA ILE A 22 -7.34 3.74 -24.93
C ILE A 22 -5.82 3.90 -25.02
N LEU A 23 -5.31 4.83 -24.23
CA LEU A 23 -3.88 5.03 -24.01
C LEU A 23 -3.56 4.76 -22.54
N PHE A 24 -2.64 3.83 -22.29
CA PHE A 24 -2.05 3.67 -20.97
C PHE A 24 -0.73 4.43 -20.89
N THR A 25 -0.49 5.07 -19.77
CA THR A 25 0.77 5.75 -19.49
C THR A 25 1.31 5.28 -18.15
N LEU A 26 2.54 4.80 -18.15
CA LEU A 26 3.27 4.44 -16.95
C LEU A 26 4.03 5.68 -16.46
N LEU A 27 3.87 6.00 -15.18
CA LEU A 27 4.69 6.96 -14.45
C LEU A 27 5.51 6.20 -13.43
N LYS A 28 6.83 6.31 -13.47
CA LYS A 28 7.72 5.86 -12.40
C LYS A 28 8.27 7.07 -11.68
N LEU A 29 7.95 7.18 -10.41
CA LEU A 29 8.36 8.26 -9.53
C LEU A 29 9.45 7.74 -8.60
N THR A 30 10.69 8.18 -8.78
CA THR A 30 11.84 7.69 -8.01
C THR A 30 12.57 8.87 -7.38
N PRO A 31 12.86 8.86 -6.06
CA PRO A 31 13.67 9.89 -5.45
C PRO A 31 15.09 9.90 -6.02
N LEU A 32 15.65 11.09 -6.26
CA LEU A 32 17.05 11.28 -6.65
C LEU A 32 17.90 11.22 -5.37
N ILE A 33 18.30 10.02 -4.96
CA ILE A 33 18.92 9.73 -3.65
C ILE A 33 20.13 10.63 -3.39
N GLU A 34 20.94 10.90 -4.41
CA GLU A 34 22.12 11.77 -4.32
C GLU A 34 21.81 13.22 -3.90
N LYS A 35 20.55 13.63 -4.00
CA LYS A 35 20.10 15.00 -3.61
C LYS A 35 19.58 15.06 -2.18
N PHE A 36 19.48 13.92 -1.49
CA PHE A 36 19.00 13.86 -0.13
C PHE A 36 20.17 13.87 0.86
N PRO A 37 19.98 14.43 2.09
CA PRO A 37 21.00 14.32 3.11
C PRO A 37 21.19 12.86 3.52
N THR A 38 22.36 12.56 4.06
CA THR A 38 22.68 11.22 4.61
C THR A 38 21.80 10.86 5.81
N LYS A 39 21.26 11.86 6.51
CA LYS A 39 20.33 11.68 7.63
C LYS A 39 18.92 11.41 7.08
N ARG A 40 18.32 10.28 7.43
CA ARG A 40 16.95 9.93 7.05
C ARG A 40 15.91 10.87 7.70
N SER A 41 14.69 10.83 7.20
CA SER A 41 13.56 11.50 7.84
C SER A 41 13.30 10.93 9.23
N LEU A 42 12.85 11.76 10.15
CA LEU A 42 12.40 11.33 11.49
C LEU A 42 11.15 10.47 11.35
N LEU A 43 11.02 9.44 12.18
CA LEU A 43 9.86 8.58 12.23
C LEU A 43 9.00 8.92 13.45
N SER A 44 7.69 9.03 13.26
CA SER A 44 6.69 9.03 14.33
C SER A 44 5.74 7.86 14.10
N LEU A 45 5.87 6.82 14.91
CA LEU A 45 5.18 5.54 14.74
C LEU A 45 4.23 5.28 15.92
N ALA A 46 2.94 5.13 15.62
CA ALA A 46 1.96 4.60 16.55
C ALA A 46 1.69 3.12 16.25
N ILE A 47 1.84 2.26 17.25
CA ILE A 47 1.56 0.83 17.16
C ILE A 47 0.25 0.58 17.89
N VAL A 48 -0.77 0.14 17.15
CA VAL A 48 -2.12 -0.10 17.62
C VAL A 48 -2.34 -1.61 17.68
N VAL A 49 -2.54 -2.14 18.85
CA VAL A 49 -2.60 -3.58 19.12
C VAL A 49 -3.96 -3.99 19.62
N ASP A 50 -4.57 -4.93 18.93
CA ASP A 50 -5.76 -5.63 19.38
C ASP A 50 -5.41 -6.47 20.61
N VAL A 51 -6.18 -6.28 21.68
CA VAL A 51 -6.09 -7.05 22.93
C VAL A 51 -7.45 -7.63 23.32
N SER A 52 -8.37 -7.77 22.35
CA SER A 52 -9.68 -8.40 22.53
C SER A 52 -9.56 -9.88 22.94
N GLY A 53 -10.70 -10.49 23.28
CA GLY A 53 -10.74 -11.86 23.82
C GLY A 53 -10.10 -12.91 22.90
N SER A 54 -10.20 -12.77 21.58
CA SER A 54 -9.57 -13.67 20.61
C SER A 54 -8.03 -13.68 20.68
N MET A 55 -7.42 -12.58 21.10
CA MET A 55 -5.99 -12.48 21.28
C MET A 55 -5.44 -13.28 22.48
N ASP A 56 -6.31 -13.71 23.40
CA ASP A 56 -5.96 -14.59 24.52
C ASP A 56 -6.06 -16.09 24.15
N GLU A 57 -6.47 -16.42 22.93
CA GLU A 57 -6.50 -17.80 22.44
C GLU A 57 -5.08 -18.38 22.33
N ASN A 58 -4.96 -19.67 22.75
CA ASN A 58 -3.69 -20.39 22.67
C ASN A 58 -3.38 -20.79 21.23
N TYR A 59 -2.20 -20.43 20.78
CA TYR A 59 -1.63 -20.84 19.51
C TYR A 59 -0.24 -21.43 19.75
N GLN A 60 -0.07 -22.74 19.54
CA GLN A 60 1.21 -23.45 19.70
C GLN A 60 1.95 -23.20 21.04
N GLY A 61 1.20 -23.15 22.15
CA GLY A 61 1.75 -23.07 23.50
C GLY A 61 1.90 -21.67 24.09
N LYS A 62 1.57 -20.61 23.30
CA LYS A 62 1.47 -19.22 23.77
C LYS A 62 0.17 -18.61 23.27
N THR A 63 -0.29 -17.53 23.89
CA THR A 63 -1.40 -16.75 23.36
C THR A 63 -0.95 -15.93 22.15
N LYS A 64 -1.89 -15.58 21.26
CA LYS A 64 -1.61 -14.67 20.12
C LYS A 64 -1.01 -13.35 20.64
N LYS A 65 -1.51 -12.84 21.76
CA LYS A 65 -1.01 -11.63 22.44
C LYS A 65 0.45 -11.79 22.88
N GLU A 66 0.84 -12.93 23.44
CA GLU A 66 2.23 -13.20 23.81
C GLU A 66 3.17 -13.20 22.61
N TYR A 67 2.74 -13.75 21.45
CA TYR A 67 3.51 -13.67 20.21
C TYR A 67 3.71 -12.22 19.74
N VAL A 68 2.67 -11.40 19.81
CA VAL A 68 2.75 -9.97 19.44
C VAL A 68 3.71 -9.24 20.36
N VAL A 69 3.63 -9.46 21.67
CA VAL A 69 4.52 -8.83 22.67
C VAL A 69 5.96 -9.25 22.50
N ASP A 70 6.23 -10.53 22.26
CA ASP A 70 7.58 -11.02 22.00
C ASP A 70 8.16 -10.42 20.72
N ALA A 71 7.38 -10.41 19.64
CA ALA A 71 7.81 -9.86 18.36
C ALA A 71 8.03 -8.34 18.41
N LEU A 72 7.18 -7.57 19.09
CA LEU A 72 7.37 -6.13 19.28
C LEU A 72 8.60 -5.86 20.17
N SER A 73 8.81 -6.68 21.22
CA SER A 73 9.99 -6.55 22.08
C SER A 73 11.28 -6.80 21.30
N ASP A 74 11.32 -7.83 20.44
CA ASP A 74 12.44 -8.11 19.54
C ASP A 74 12.62 -7.03 18.49
N PHE A 75 11.52 -6.52 17.94
CA PHE A 75 11.54 -5.43 16.98
C PHE A 75 12.24 -4.18 17.54
N PHE A 76 11.90 -3.74 18.76
CA PHE A 76 12.55 -2.59 19.39
C PHE A 76 14.01 -2.85 19.77
N LYS A 77 14.38 -4.10 20.11
CA LYS A 77 15.77 -4.45 20.48
C LYS A 77 16.69 -4.53 19.28
N ARG A 78 16.21 -5.02 18.15
CA ARG A 78 17.04 -5.29 16.97
C ARG A 78 17.00 -4.18 15.92
N SER A 79 16.04 -3.24 16.03
CA SER A 79 15.93 -2.14 15.07
C SER A 79 16.84 -0.98 15.48
N ASN A 80 17.53 -0.43 14.49
CA ASN A 80 18.38 0.73 14.68
C ASN A 80 17.55 2.03 14.62
N PHE A 81 16.73 2.24 15.65
CA PHE A 81 15.99 3.50 15.79
C PHE A 81 16.90 4.63 16.24
N SER A 82 16.64 5.81 15.73
CA SER A 82 17.30 7.03 16.20
C SER A 82 16.67 7.49 17.51
N ASN A 83 17.48 8.09 18.38
CA ASN A 83 16.97 8.80 19.56
C ASN A 83 16.09 10.01 19.22
N GLU A 84 15.95 10.36 17.93
CA GLU A 84 15.05 11.43 17.45
C GLU A 84 13.73 10.86 16.93
N ASP A 85 13.55 9.54 16.84
CA ASP A 85 12.29 8.91 16.49
C ASP A 85 11.32 8.92 17.66
N TYR A 86 10.03 8.93 17.35
CA TYR A 86 8.96 8.94 18.34
C TYR A 86 8.09 7.69 18.19
N PHE A 87 7.71 7.11 19.32
CA PHE A 87 6.85 5.94 19.37
C PHE A 87 5.68 6.14 20.33
N SER A 88 4.54 5.59 19.96
CA SER A 88 3.38 5.41 20.83
C SER A 88 2.87 3.98 20.72
N ILE A 89 2.36 3.43 21.82
CA ILE A 89 1.73 2.09 21.86
C ILE A 89 0.33 2.26 22.40
N ILE A 90 -0.65 1.79 21.64
CA ILE A 90 -2.07 1.85 21.95
C ILE A 90 -2.60 0.42 21.99
N ALA A 91 -3.27 0.04 23.08
CA ALA A 91 -4.07 -1.16 23.17
C ALA A 91 -5.53 -0.84 22.90
N PHE A 92 -6.25 -1.73 22.22
CA PHE A 92 -7.71 -1.61 22.08
C PHE A 92 -8.40 -2.97 22.23
N ASP A 93 -9.57 -2.91 22.83
CA ASP A 93 -10.58 -3.95 22.89
C ASP A 93 -11.97 -3.30 22.68
N THR A 94 -12.90 -3.36 23.63
CA THR A 94 -14.15 -2.57 23.64
C THR A 94 -13.89 -1.06 23.74
N SER A 95 -12.78 -0.69 24.35
CA SER A 95 -12.25 0.65 24.53
C SER A 95 -10.78 0.71 24.08
N SER A 96 -10.16 1.87 24.20
CA SER A 96 -8.74 2.00 23.88
C SER A 96 -7.96 2.67 25.01
N LYS A 97 -6.69 2.28 25.16
CA LYS A 97 -5.78 2.81 26.18
C LYS A 97 -4.43 3.12 25.54
N VAL A 98 -3.90 4.31 25.85
CA VAL A 98 -2.49 4.63 25.53
C VAL A 98 -1.62 3.93 26.56
N VAL A 99 -0.85 2.94 26.10
CA VAL A 99 0.12 2.18 26.92
C VAL A 99 1.45 2.92 26.99
N LEU A 100 1.90 3.46 25.86
CA LEU A 100 3.05 4.36 25.77
C LEU A 100 2.60 5.64 25.04
N PRO A 101 2.55 6.80 25.71
CA PRO A 101 2.32 8.08 25.05
C PRO A 101 3.40 8.36 23.99
N LEU A 102 3.12 9.21 23.01
CA LEU A 102 4.09 9.56 21.99
C LEU A 102 5.35 10.14 22.64
N THR A 103 6.38 9.31 22.69
CA THR A 103 7.62 9.58 23.41
C THR A 103 8.81 9.35 22.48
N GLN A 104 9.83 10.17 22.65
CA GLN A 104 11.11 10.03 21.95
C GLN A 104 11.76 8.70 22.32
N PHE A 105 12.33 8.00 21.33
CA PHE A 105 12.98 6.72 21.57
C PHE A 105 14.21 6.89 22.45
N ALA A 106 14.14 6.42 23.68
CA ALA A 106 15.25 6.49 24.63
C ALA A 106 16.07 5.19 24.66
N SER A 107 15.41 4.04 24.80
CA SER A 107 16.05 2.74 24.73
C SER A 107 15.04 1.62 24.40
N ALA A 108 15.58 0.51 23.90
CA ALA A 108 14.79 -0.68 23.61
C ALA A 108 14.21 -1.31 24.88
N GLU A 109 14.93 -1.24 26.02
CA GLU A 109 14.51 -1.81 27.30
C GLU A 109 13.29 -1.08 27.86
N GLN A 110 13.30 0.25 27.82
CA GLN A 110 12.18 1.06 28.29
C GLN A 110 10.94 0.82 27.43
N THR A 111 11.08 0.81 26.11
CA THR A 111 9.95 0.55 25.20
C THR A 111 9.44 -0.88 25.33
N SER A 112 10.33 -1.88 25.49
CA SER A 112 9.93 -3.28 25.71
C SER A 112 9.19 -3.47 27.06
N SER A 113 9.48 -2.68 28.07
CA SER A 113 8.74 -2.67 29.33
C SER A 113 7.28 -2.26 29.09
N SER A 114 7.04 -1.18 28.36
CA SER A 114 5.67 -0.74 27.99
C SER A 114 4.96 -1.76 27.09
N VAL A 115 5.66 -2.40 26.14
CA VAL A 115 5.08 -3.49 25.33
C VAL A 115 4.52 -4.62 26.19
N ARG A 116 5.21 -4.98 27.28
CA ARG A 116 4.76 -6.07 28.19
C ARG A 116 3.49 -5.74 28.95
N GLU A 117 3.15 -4.46 29.13
CA GLU A 117 1.87 -4.06 29.73
C GLU A 117 0.67 -4.56 28.94
N LEU A 118 0.82 -4.79 27.61
CA LEU A 118 -0.24 -5.35 26.76
C LEU A 118 -0.75 -6.70 27.28
N LEU A 119 0.08 -7.50 27.94
CA LEU A 119 -0.31 -8.81 28.50
C LEU A 119 -1.35 -8.70 29.63
N SER A 120 -1.40 -7.57 30.33
CA SER A 120 -2.30 -7.32 31.43
C SER A 120 -3.59 -6.58 31.04
N ILE A 121 -3.76 -6.27 29.74
CA ILE A 121 -4.89 -5.48 29.24
C ILE A 121 -5.71 -6.36 28.29
N GLY A 122 -7.02 -6.16 28.26
CA GLY A 122 -7.91 -6.70 27.24
C GLY A 122 -8.92 -7.73 27.74
N GLY A 123 -9.45 -8.53 26.80
CA GLY A 123 -10.50 -9.52 27.03
C GLY A 123 -11.90 -9.04 26.65
N GLY A 124 -12.03 -7.82 26.09
CA GLY A 124 -13.30 -7.26 25.64
C GLY A 124 -13.64 -7.58 24.17
N MET A 125 -14.56 -6.80 23.63
CA MET A 125 -14.96 -6.81 22.21
C MET A 125 -13.87 -6.13 21.36
N THR A 126 -14.06 -6.12 20.03
CA THR A 126 -13.11 -5.51 19.09
C THR A 126 -13.65 -4.19 18.55
N ALA A 127 -13.06 -3.05 18.96
CA ALA A 127 -13.39 -1.69 18.51
C ALA A 127 -12.18 -1.02 17.86
N ILE A 128 -11.91 -1.35 16.60
CA ILE A 128 -10.72 -0.91 15.85
C ILE A 128 -10.64 0.62 15.78
N ALA A 129 -11.79 1.29 15.55
CA ALA A 129 -11.84 2.74 15.41
C ALA A 129 -11.36 3.48 16.66
N SER A 130 -11.62 2.94 17.86
CA SER A 130 -11.17 3.56 19.11
C SER A 130 -9.65 3.59 19.21
N GLY A 131 -8.98 2.50 18.82
CA GLY A 131 -7.53 2.41 18.77
C GLY A 131 -6.91 3.35 17.72
N LEU A 132 -7.51 3.42 16.54
CA LEU A 132 -7.07 4.32 15.47
C LEU A 132 -7.23 5.80 15.84
N ASP A 133 -8.34 6.19 16.48
CA ASP A 133 -8.56 7.58 16.91
C ASP A 133 -7.47 8.02 17.90
N LEU A 134 -7.17 7.20 18.93
CA LEU A 134 -6.10 7.51 19.86
C LEU A 134 -4.73 7.59 19.18
N ALA A 135 -4.45 6.72 18.21
CA ALA A 135 -3.20 6.77 17.47
C ALA A 135 -3.06 8.08 16.68
N VAL A 136 -4.14 8.53 16.05
CA VAL A 136 -4.16 9.82 15.35
C VAL A 136 -3.93 10.98 16.32
N GLU A 137 -4.56 10.98 17.50
CA GLU A 137 -4.36 11.99 18.54
C GLU A 137 -2.89 12.05 19.01
N GLN A 138 -2.26 10.87 19.21
CA GLN A 138 -0.85 10.81 19.57
C GLN A 138 0.02 11.41 18.44
N LEU A 139 -0.19 11.01 17.18
CA LEU A 139 0.61 11.47 16.04
C LEU A 139 0.39 12.94 15.68
N LYS A 140 -0.70 13.58 16.10
CA LYS A 140 -0.90 15.04 15.97
C LYS A 140 0.11 15.84 16.78
N GLN A 141 0.64 15.28 17.86
CA GLN A 141 1.65 15.92 18.70
C GLN A 141 3.05 15.87 18.06
N SER A 142 3.24 15.05 17.02
CA SER A 142 4.54 14.89 16.36
C SER A 142 4.88 16.06 15.43
N SER A 143 6.18 16.22 15.18
CA SER A 143 6.69 17.25 14.25
C SER A 143 6.17 17.04 12.82
N LYS A 144 5.95 18.15 12.10
CA LYS A 144 5.70 18.12 10.65
C LYS A 144 6.89 17.58 9.84
N LYS A 145 8.09 17.55 10.44
CA LYS A 145 9.32 17.02 9.84
C LYS A 145 9.42 15.50 9.92
N SER A 146 8.50 14.81 10.59
CA SER A 146 8.50 13.36 10.73
C SER A 146 7.58 12.68 9.73
N VAL A 147 7.98 11.48 9.31
CA VAL A 147 7.12 10.53 8.61
C VAL A 147 6.17 9.94 9.64
N LYS A 148 4.87 10.07 9.44
CA LYS A 148 3.84 9.60 10.38
C LYS A 148 3.27 8.27 9.93
N ARG A 149 3.32 7.28 10.83
CA ARG A 149 2.87 5.92 10.53
C ARG A 149 2.03 5.33 11.65
N ILE A 150 1.03 4.52 11.26
CA ILE A 150 0.29 3.65 12.16
C ILE A 150 0.48 2.21 11.68
N LEU A 151 0.91 1.33 12.59
CA LEU A 151 0.82 -0.12 12.44
C LEU A 151 -0.39 -0.60 13.23
N LEU A 152 -1.37 -1.17 12.56
CA LEU A 152 -2.58 -1.70 13.16
C LEU A 152 -2.54 -3.23 13.15
N PHE A 153 -2.66 -3.84 14.33
CA PHE A 153 -2.74 -5.30 14.51
C PHE A 153 -4.12 -5.71 14.95
N THR A 154 -4.71 -6.67 14.26
CA THR A 154 -5.97 -7.29 14.67
C THR A 154 -6.06 -8.73 14.14
N ASP A 155 -6.70 -9.61 14.91
CA ASP A 155 -7.06 -10.96 14.48
C ASP A 155 -8.58 -11.13 14.33
N GLY A 156 -9.35 -10.07 14.60
CA GLY A 156 -10.81 -10.13 14.65
C GLY A 156 -11.56 -9.14 13.76
N ILE A 157 -12.84 -9.42 13.59
CA ILE A 157 -13.80 -8.49 12.99
C ILE A 157 -14.20 -7.49 14.07
N SER A 158 -14.41 -6.24 13.69
CA SER A 158 -15.02 -5.28 14.61
C SER A 158 -16.41 -5.77 15.04
N THR A 159 -16.62 -5.86 16.35
CA THR A 159 -17.87 -6.36 16.96
C THR A 159 -18.71 -5.24 17.56
N VAL A 160 -18.25 -4.00 17.43
CA VAL A 160 -18.97 -2.80 17.88
C VAL A 160 -19.74 -2.18 16.72
N GLU A 161 -21.03 -1.88 16.93
CA GLU A 161 -21.88 -1.31 15.89
C GLU A 161 -21.35 0.04 15.36
N GLY A 162 -21.30 0.19 14.04
CA GLY A 162 -20.82 1.39 13.36
C GLY A 162 -19.32 1.64 13.44
N ASP A 163 -18.53 0.73 14.01
CA ASP A 163 -17.07 0.86 14.14
C ASP A 163 -16.38 0.87 12.78
N GLU A 164 -16.80 0.02 11.84
CA GLU A 164 -16.21 -0.01 10.49
C GLU A 164 -16.37 1.32 9.75
N ASP A 165 -17.53 1.98 9.84
CA ASP A 165 -17.76 3.29 9.22
C ASP A 165 -16.90 4.38 9.88
N LYS A 166 -16.70 4.29 11.19
CA LYS A 166 -15.74 5.15 11.90
C LYS A 166 -14.32 4.91 11.42
N CYS A 167 -13.87 3.65 11.26
CA CYS A 167 -12.57 3.31 10.70
C CYS A 167 -12.37 3.94 9.31
N ARG A 168 -13.38 3.86 8.43
CA ARG A 168 -13.34 4.49 7.10
C ARG A 168 -13.20 6.01 7.18
N SER A 169 -13.91 6.64 8.11
CA SER A 169 -13.82 8.08 8.36
C SER A 169 -12.46 8.49 8.89
N ILE A 170 -11.87 7.71 9.81
CA ILE A 170 -10.53 7.94 10.36
C ILE A 170 -9.48 7.78 9.26
N ALA A 171 -9.57 6.77 8.41
CA ALA A 171 -8.65 6.60 7.28
C ALA A 171 -8.70 7.80 6.31
N ALA A 172 -9.88 8.40 6.09
CA ALA A 172 -10.00 9.61 5.29
C ALA A 172 -9.30 10.82 5.97
N LYS A 173 -9.43 10.99 7.29
CA LYS A 173 -8.71 12.02 8.05
C LYS A 173 -7.20 11.79 8.01
N CYS A 174 -6.75 10.55 8.20
CA CYS A 174 -5.33 10.18 8.12
C CYS A 174 -4.71 10.55 6.77
N LYS A 175 -5.41 10.29 5.66
CA LYS A 175 -5.00 10.73 4.32
C LYS A 175 -4.77 12.25 4.26
N ASP A 176 -5.68 13.05 4.82
CA ASP A 176 -5.60 14.51 4.79
C ASP A 176 -4.44 15.03 5.69
N GLU A 177 -4.11 14.31 6.77
CA GLU A 177 -3.01 14.61 7.70
C GLU A 177 -1.68 13.94 7.33
N ASN A 178 -1.61 13.26 6.17
CA ASN A 178 -0.45 12.49 5.71
C ASN A 178 0.02 11.44 6.72
N ILE A 179 -0.92 10.77 7.37
CA ILE A 179 -0.67 9.62 8.25
C ILE A 179 -0.96 8.36 7.43
N VAL A 180 0.03 7.50 7.29
CA VAL A 180 -0.10 6.23 6.55
C VAL A 180 -0.39 5.11 7.54
N ILE A 181 -1.40 4.28 7.24
CA ILE A 181 -1.79 3.13 8.06
C ILE A 181 -1.45 1.85 7.31
N SER A 182 -0.61 1.01 7.90
CA SER A 182 -0.32 -0.35 7.42
C SER A 182 -0.98 -1.37 8.35
N PRO A 183 -2.13 -1.94 7.97
CA PRO A 183 -2.82 -2.92 8.77
C PRO A 183 -2.22 -4.31 8.58
N ILE A 184 -2.16 -5.07 9.67
CA ILE A 184 -1.69 -6.45 9.72
C ILE A 184 -2.81 -7.31 10.32
N GLY A 185 -3.47 -8.10 9.47
CA GLY A 185 -4.49 -9.05 9.86
C GLY A 185 -3.90 -10.42 10.12
N VAL A 186 -4.31 -11.08 11.20
CA VAL A 186 -3.81 -12.40 11.63
C VAL A 186 -4.94 -13.43 11.57
N GLY A 187 -4.66 -14.58 10.93
CA GLY A 187 -5.62 -15.68 10.87
C GLY A 187 -6.82 -15.42 9.94
N GLU A 188 -7.97 -16.03 10.27
CA GLU A 188 -9.12 -16.08 9.35
C GLU A 188 -10.26 -15.14 9.73
N GLU A 189 -10.29 -14.58 10.92
CA GLU A 189 -11.50 -13.95 11.47
C GLU A 189 -11.57 -12.42 11.34
N TYR A 190 -10.57 -11.77 10.75
CA TYR A 190 -10.60 -10.31 10.53
C TYR A 190 -11.30 -9.93 9.22
N ASN A 191 -11.76 -8.68 9.10
CA ASN A 191 -12.36 -8.12 7.89
C ASN A 191 -11.28 -7.60 6.93
N GLU A 192 -10.91 -8.42 5.93
CA GLU A 192 -9.87 -8.05 4.95
C GLU A 192 -10.27 -6.87 4.07
N ASP A 193 -11.54 -6.72 3.73
CA ASP A 193 -12.00 -5.62 2.88
C ASP A 193 -11.90 -4.27 3.61
N LEU A 194 -12.14 -4.24 4.93
CA LEU A 194 -11.90 -3.06 5.75
C LEU A 194 -10.42 -2.73 5.84
N LEU A 195 -9.57 -3.71 6.14
CA LEU A 195 -8.12 -3.50 6.25
C LEU A 195 -7.51 -3.04 4.92
N HIS A 196 -7.93 -3.64 3.80
CA HIS A 196 -7.52 -3.20 2.47
C HIS A 196 -7.99 -1.77 2.17
N TYR A 197 -9.24 -1.42 2.53
CA TYR A 197 -9.73 -0.05 2.37
C TYR A 197 -8.90 0.97 3.16
N ILE A 198 -8.58 0.67 4.43
CA ILE A 198 -7.75 1.54 5.29
C ILE A 198 -6.36 1.76 4.66
N ALA A 199 -5.71 0.67 4.24
CA ALA A 199 -4.41 0.73 3.58
C ALA A 199 -4.46 1.53 2.29
N ASP A 200 -5.43 1.25 1.40
CA ASP A 200 -5.58 1.95 0.13
C ASP A 200 -5.84 3.44 0.30
N LYS A 201 -6.70 3.79 1.25
CA LYS A 201 -7.08 5.18 1.51
C LYS A 201 -5.91 6.01 2.02
N THR A 202 -5.01 5.41 2.78
CA THR A 202 -3.84 6.07 3.40
C THR A 202 -2.53 5.77 2.66
N CYS A 203 -2.57 5.00 1.57
CA CYS A 203 -1.41 4.53 0.80
C CYS A 203 -0.44 3.63 1.58
N GLY A 204 -0.91 2.94 2.62
CA GLY A 204 -0.18 1.90 3.34
C GLY A 204 -0.18 0.56 2.62
N ILE A 205 0.44 -0.42 3.25
CA ILE A 205 0.53 -1.79 2.73
C ILE A 205 -0.27 -2.72 3.65
N PRO A 206 -1.29 -3.44 3.13
CA PRO A 206 -1.99 -4.44 3.93
C PRO A 206 -1.17 -5.73 4.00
N TYR A 207 -1.09 -6.33 5.18
CA TYR A 207 -0.44 -7.61 5.41
C TYR A 207 -1.45 -8.65 5.90
N HIS A 208 -1.30 -9.87 5.42
CA HIS A 208 -2.02 -11.03 5.92
C HIS A 208 -1.02 -12.04 6.47
N LEU A 209 -1.20 -12.43 7.74
CA LEU A 209 -0.41 -13.46 8.39
C LEU A 209 -1.25 -14.73 8.52
N ARG A 210 -0.81 -15.81 7.87
CA ARG A 210 -1.44 -17.13 8.04
C ARG A 210 -1.20 -17.69 9.43
N ASN A 211 -0.03 -17.39 9.98
CA ASN A 211 0.29 -17.71 11.35
C ASN A 211 1.02 -16.56 12.03
N ILE A 212 0.83 -16.43 13.32
CA ILE A 212 1.40 -15.35 14.13
C ILE A 212 2.94 -15.38 14.15
N GLY A 213 3.58 -16.53 13.85
CA GLY A 213 5.04 -16.64 13.80
C GLY A 213 5.69 -15.83 12.66
N GLU A 214 4.92 -15.46 11.62
CA GLU A 214 5.41 -14.60 10.54
C GLU A 214 5.46 -13.11 10.92
N PHE A 215 4.91 -12.77 12.09
CA PHE A 215 4.69 -11.40 12.52
C PHE A 215 5.96 -10.54 12.53
N LEU A 216 7.03 -11.04 13.17
CA LEU A 216 8.29 -10.32 13.26
C LEU A 216 8.89 -10.00 11.89
N SER A 217 8.82 -10.95 10.94
CA SER A 217 9.34 -10.73 9.59
C SER A 217 8.59 -9.63 8.85
N LYS A 218 7.27 -9.53 9.06
CA LYS A 218 6.45 -8.47 8.45
C LYS A 218 6.66 -7.11 9.11
N LEU A 219 6.92 -7.07 10.40
CA LEU A 219 7.35 -5.84 11.08
C LEU A 219 8.64 -5.27 10.47
N TYR A 220 9.65 -6.12 10.24
CA TYR A 220 10.89 -5.67 9.62
C TYR A 220 10.71 -5.25 8.16
N GLU A 221 9.87 -5.96 7.42
CA GLU A 221 9.52 -5.57 6.06
C GLU A 221 8.91 -4.17 6.01
N GLU A 222 7.94 -3.88 6.87
CA GLU A 222 7.29 -2.57 6.95
C GLU A 222 8.24 -1.50 7.48
N LEU A 223 9.09 -1.82 8.48
CA LEU A 223 10.09 -0.90 8.98
C LEU A 223 11.04 -0.42 7.87
N ASN A 224 11.50 -1.33 7.03
CA ASN A 224 12.36 -0.98 5.91
C ASN A 224 11.68 0.01 4.95
N PHE A 225 10.37 -0.15 4.71
CA PHE A 225 9.63 0.85 3.94
C PHE A 225 9.59 2.21 4.63
N MET A 226 9.23 2.22 5.92
CA MET A 226 9.13 3.46 6.70
C MET A 226 10.46 4.22 6.76
N LEU A 227 11.56 3.52 7.03
CA LEU A 227 12.88 4.14 7.18
C LEU A 227 13.49 4.62 5.85
N THR A 228 13.04 4.09 4.72
CA THR A 228 13.51 4.48 3.38
C THR A 228 12.61 5.50 2.70
N GLU A 229 11.56 6.00 3.34
CA GLU A 229 10.72 7.07 2.81
C GLU A 229 11.46 8.41 2.80
N LEU A 230 11.65 8.96 1.61
CA LEU A 230 12.35 10.22 1.40
C LEU A 230 11.41 11.37 1.04
N VAL A 231 10.31 11.06 0.36
CA VAL A 231 9.32 12.02 -0.10
C VAL A 231 7.97 11.66 0.47
N THR A 232 7.24 12.65 0.97
CA THR A 232 5.94 12.42 1.61
C THR A 232 4.85 13.28 0.98
N ASN A 233 3.58 12.95 1.28
CA ASN A 233 2.42 13.75 0.87
C ASN A 233 2.35 13.99 -0.66
N VAL A 234 2.70 12.99 -1.46
CA VAL A 234 2.71 13.14 -2.92
C VAL A 234 1.30 13.21 -3.46
N ARG A 235 0.99 14.28 -4.16
CA ARG A 235 -0.29 14.54 -4.82
C ARG A 235 -0.06 14.81 -6.29
N MET A 236 -0.92 14.28 -7.13
CA MET A 236 -0.87 14.42 -8.57
C MET A 236 -2.15 15.08 -9.08
N GLU A 237 -2.02 16.18 -9.80
CA GLU A 237 -3.12 16.80 -10.55
C GLU A 237 -2.93 16.50 -12.03
N LEU A 238 -4.03 16.23 -12.72
CA LEU A 238 -4.07 15.95 -14.18
C LEU A 238 -4.98 17.00 -14.85
N GLU A 239 -4.37 17.86 -15.66
CA GLU A 239 -5.08 18.80 -16.51
C GLU A 239 -5.18 18.21 -17.92
N VAL A 240 -6.39 17.84 -18.34
CA VAL A 240 -6.66 17.19 -19.61
C VAL A 240 -7.49 18.07 -20.55
N PRO A 241 -7.22 18.05 -21.88
CA PRO A 241 -8.06 18.69 -22.86
C PRO A 241 -9.48 18.08 -22.93
N LYS A 242 -10.48 18.83 -23.42
CA LYS A 242 -11.90 18.41 -23.45
C LYS A 242 -12.17 17.09 -24.19
N LEU A 243 -11.35 16.73 -25.17
CA LEU A 243 -11.52 15.50 -25.97
C LEU A 243 -10.82 14.27 -25.37
N ILE A 244 -10.24 14.42 -24.16
CA ILE A 244 -9.55 13.35 -23.45
C ILE A 244 -10.22 13.16 -22.09
N SER A 245 -10.48 11.91 -21.73
CA SER A 245 -10.97 11.52 -20.42
C SER A 245 -9.89 10.78 -19.63
N VAL A 246 -9.84 10.99 -18.32
CA VAL A 246 -9.09 10.14 -17.40
C VAL A 246 -10.05 9.04 -16.96
N GLU A 247 -9.82 7.83 -17.44
CA GLU A 247 -10.68 6.67 -17.17
C GLU A 247 -10.33 6.00 -15.84
N GLU A 248 -9.01 5.93 -15.52
CA GLU A 248 -8.53 5.26 -14.33
C GLU A 248 -7.13 5.78 -13.97
N VAL A 249 -6.88 5.88 -12.66
CA VAL A 249 -5.55 6.07 -12.07
C VAL A 249 -5.33 4.94 -11.08
N SER A 250 -4.28 4.14 -11.29
CA SER A 250 -3.94 3.05 -10.37
C SER A 250 -2.46 3.09 -9.99
N LYS A 251 -2.20 3.03 -8.69
CA LYS A 251 -0.86 2.76 -8.15
C LYS A 251 -0.61 1.26 -8.29
N VAL A 252 0.53 0.85 -8.84
CA VAL A 252 0.85 -0.56 -9.08
C VAL A 252 1.92 -1.07 -8.14
N THR A 253 2.91 -0.25 -7.82
CA THR A 253 3.93 -0.56 -6.81
C THR A 253 3.98 0.53 -5.74
N PRO A 254 4.33 0.20 -4.49
CA PRO A 254 4.68 -1.10 -3.90
C PRO A 254 3.47 -2.02 -3.68
N SER A 255 2.25 -1.50 -3.68
CA SER A 255 0.98 -2.22 -3.55
C SER A 255 -0.04 -1.65 -4.53
N TYR A 256 -0.80 -2.54 -5.17
CA TYR A 256 -1.86 -2.12 -6.09
C TYR A 256 -3.01 -1.43 -5.34
N SER A 257 -3.42 -0.27 -5.84
CA SER A 257 -4.65 0.40 -5.41
C SER A 257 -5.22 1.27 -6.52
N LEU A 258 -6.54 1.32 -6.63
CA LEU A 258 -7.22 2.36 -7.41
C LEU A 258 -7.12 3.67 -6.65
N VAL A 259 -6.68 4.73 -7.33
CA VAL A 259 -6.53 6.05 -6.73
C VAL A 259 -7.71 6.92 -7.11
N GLU A 260 -8.58 7.18 -6.15
CA GLU A 260 -9.73 8.04 -6.36
C GLU A 260 -9.33 9.51 -6.45
N LYS A 261 -9.95 10.23 -7.38
CA LYS A 261 -9.83 11.67 -7.45
C LYS A 261 -10.58 12.31 -6.28
N LYS A 262 -9.90 13.14 -5.49
CA LYS A 262 -10.53 13.99 -4.47
C LYS A 262 -10.17 15.44 -4.79
N ASP A 263 -11.16 16.32 -4.80
CA ASP A 263 -11.01 17.70 -5.25
C ASP A 263 -10.39 17.75 -6.66
N ASN A 264 -9.22 18.32 -6.83
CA ASN A 264 -8.53 18.40 -8.12
C ASN A 264 -7.38 17.39 -8.29
N GLY A 265 -7.15 16.47 -7.32
CA GLY A 265 -5.95 15.66 -7.32
C GLY A 265 -6.12 14.21 -6.91
N TYR A 266 -5.05 13.45 -7.13
CA TYR A 266 -4.88 12.04 -6.77
C TYR A 266 -3.79 11.95 -5.69
N PHE A 267 -4.10 11.35 -4.55
CA PHE A 267 -3.13 11.14 -3.48
C PHE A 267 -2.33 9.86 -3.72
N LEU A 268 -1.02 9.98 -3.85
CA LEU A 268 -0.12 8.85 -4.11
C LEU A 268 0.62 8.36 -2.87
N GLY A 269 0.50 9.08 -1.74
CA GLY A 269 1.13 8.74 -0.46
C GLY A 269 2.60 9.15 -0.38
N ASN A 270 3.39 8.33 0.30
CA ASN A 270 4.82 8.54 0.47
C ASN A 270 5.61 7.71 -0.55
N ILE A 271 6.82 8.16 -0.87
CA ILE A 271 7.72 7.48 -1.80
C ILE A 271 9.01 7.13 -1.06
N SER A 272 9.29 5.83 -0.98
CA SER A 272 10.55 5.28 -0.50
C SER A 272 11.64 5.33 -1.58
N THR A 273 12.84 4.92 -1.24
CA THR A 273 13.96 4.80 -2.21
C THR A 273 13.65 3.91 -3.40
N SER A 274 12.76 2.91 -3.26
CA SER A 274 12.33 2.03 -4.34
C SER A 274 11.36 2.69 -5.34
N GLY A 275 10.81 3.86 -5.01
CA GLY A 275 9.89 4.58 -5.88
C GLY A 275 8.45 4.06 -5.86
N VAL A 276 7.62 4.68 -6.69
CA VAL A 276 6.21 4.34 -6.91
C VAL A 276 5.93 4.29 -8.40
N SER A 277 5.21 3.26 -8.85
CA SER A 277 4.74 3.14 -10.23
C SER A 277 3.24 3.34 -10.32
N VAL A 278 2.80 4.21 -11.23
CA VAL A 278 1.40 4.57 -11.43
C VAL A 278 1.03 4.34 -12.89
N ILE A 279 -0.11 3.72 -13.16
CA ILE A 279 -0.73 3.61 -14.48
C ILE A 279 -1.86 4.63 -14.58
N LEU A 280 -1.80 5.44 -15.62
CA LEU A 280 -2.88 6.32 -16.06
C LEU A 280 -3.55 5.69 -17.28
N LYS A 281 -4.87 5.59 -17.27
CA LYS A 281 -5.68 5.14 -18.40
C LYS A 281 -6.45 6.32 -18.95
N PHE A 282 -6.18 6.67 -20.21
CA PHE A 282 -6.86 7.76 -20.90
C PHE A 282 -7.75 7.21 -22.01
N GLY A 283 -8.92 7.84 -22.17
CA GLY A 283 -9.78 7.68 -23.33
C GLY A 283 -9.60 8.87 -24.28
N LEU A 284 -9.18 8.62 -25.52
CA LEU A 284 -8.98 9.64 -26.53
C LEU A 284 -10.07 9.51 -27.59
N ARG A 285 -10.72 10.63 -27.92
CA ARG A 285 -11.68 10.70 -29.02
C ARG A 285 -10.95 10.91 -30.36
N LYS A 286 -11.71 11.13 -31.41
CA LYS A 286 -11.22 11.35 -32.77
C LYS A 286 -10.28 12.56 -32.86
N TYR A 287 -9.12 12.33 -33.44
CA TYR A 287 -8.15 13.37 -33.79
C TYR A 287 -7.71 13.23 -35.25
N PRO A 288 -7.47 14.33 -35.96
CA PRO A 288 -6.76 14.29 -37.24
C PRO A 288 -5.28 13.95 -37.01
N PRO A 289 -4.49 13.64 -38.04
CA PRO A 289 -3.03 13.49 -37.87
C PRO A 289 -2.42 14.77 -37.28
N ALA A 290 -1.88 14.66 -36.06
CA ALA A 290 -1.32 15.77 -35.31
C ALA A 290 -0.56 15.28 -34.09
N ARG A 291 0.28 16.14 -33.52
CA ARG A 291 0.81 15.96 -32.17
C ARG A 291 -0.20 16.44 -31.15
N ILE A 292 -0.55 15.57 -30.21
CA ILE A 292 -1.65 15.78 -29.26
C ILE A 292 -1.08 15.87 -27.85
N LYS A 293 -1.36 16.95 -27.15
CA LYS A 293 -1.10 17.04 -25.71
C LYS A 293 -2.18 16.24 -24.98
N VAL A 294 -1.76 15.15 -24.31
CA VAL A 294 -2.68 14.26 -23.57
C VAL A 294 -3.05 14.89 -22.23
N CYS A 295 -2.07 15.35 -21.48
CA CYS A 295 -2.31 16.04 -20.22
C CYS A 295 -1.08 16.85 -19.76
N THR A 296 -1.30 17.77 -18.81
CA THR A 296 -0.25 18.26 -17.93
C THR A 296 -0.37 17.52 -16.60
N ILE A 297 0.73 16.92 -16.15
CA ILE A 297 0.86 16.25 -14.87
C ILE A 297 1.57 17.21 -13.92
N LYS A 298 0.90 17.62 -12.83
CA LYS A 298 1.49 18.44 -11.79
C LYS A 298 1.62 17.61 -10.52
N LEU A 299 2.83 17.49 -9.99
CA LEU A 299 3.10 16.85 -8.70
C LEU A 299 3.36 17.90 -7.64
N THR A 300 2.75 17.68 -6.48
CA THR A 300 3.05 18.43 -5.23
C THR A 300 3.50 17.43 -4.19
N TYR A 301 4.56 17.73 -3.44
CA TYR A 301 5.14 16.81 -2.46
C TYR A 301 5.98 17.54 -1.40
N ASP A 302 6.25 16.84 -0.30
CA ASP A 302 7.07 17.29 0.81
C ASP A 302 8.37 16.46 0.90
N VAL A 303 9.43 17.09 1.42
CA VAL A 303 10.72 16.45 1.74
C VAL A 303 11.07 16.77 3.19
N PRO A 304 10.60 15.96 4.16
CA PRO A 304 10.72 16.30 5.59
C PRO A 304 12.16 16.44 6.07
N SER A 305 13.09 15.58 5.59
CA SER A 305 14.52 15.62 5.97
C SER A 305 15.22 16.92 5.57
N MET A 306 14.64 17.69 4.63
CA MET A 306 15.16 18.97 4.13
C MET A 306 14.28 20.17 4.51
N GLU A 307 13.23 19.94 5.29
CA GLU A 307 12.23 20.96 5.66
C GLU A 307 11.58 21.66 4.46
N MET A 308 11.48 20.94 3.33
CA MET A 308 10.88 21.46 2.10
C MET A 308 9.45 20.95 1.99
N PHE A 309 8.49 21.87 1.96
CA PHE A 309 7.06 21.54 1.91
C PHE A 309 6.40 22.16 0.68
N ASN A 310 5.38 21.47 0.13
CA ASN A 310 4.62 21.90 -1.05
C ASN A 310 5.50 22.15 -2.30
N ASN A 311 6.56 21.35 -2.48
CA ASN A 311 7.35 21.41 -3.71
C ASN A 311 6.51 21.01 -4.90
N THR A 312 6.67 21.68 -6.03
CA THR A 312 5.91 21.38 -7.24
C THR A 312 6.81 21.07 -8.43
N GLN A 313 6.38 20.13 -9.26
CA GLN A 313 7.00 19.82 -10.55
C GLN A 313 5.88 19.56 -11.57
N SER A 314 6.07 20.01 -12.81
CA SER A 314 5.06 19.84 -13.88
C SER A 314 5.68 19.21 -15.11
N TYR A 315 4.92 18.32 -15.76
CA TYR A 315 5.33 17.56 -16.94
C TYR A 315 4.19 17.54 -17.95
N GLU A 316 4.54 17.56 -19.22
CA GLU A 316 3.56 17.44 -20.32
C GLU A 316 3.64 16.07 -20.96
N LEU A 317 2.51 15.44 -21.13
CA LEU A 317 2.36 14.15 -21.80
C LEU A 317 1.84 14.39 -23.24
N TRP A 318 2.51 13.80 -24.20
CA TRP A 318 2.19 13.91 -25.61
C TRP A 318 2.05 12.54 -26.28
N VAL A 319 1.24 12.50 -27.36
CA VAL A 319 1.11 11.36 -28.27
C VAL A 319 0.93 11.90 -29.69
N GLU A 320 1.28 11.13 -30.71
CA GLU A 320 1.02 11.50 -32.10
C GLU A 320 -0.16 10.72 -32.67
N SER A 321 -1.00 11.40 -33.45
CA SER A 321 -2.08 10.78 -34.22
C SER A 321 -1.61 10.62 -35.67
N THR A 322 -1.70 9.39 -36.22
CA THR A 322 -1.19 9.06 -37.54
C THR A 322 -2.12 8.10 -38.29
N THR A 323 -2.07 8.12 -39.63
CA THR A 323 -2.73 7.14 -40.49
C THR A 323 -1.85 5.93 -40.81
N ASP A 324 -0.56 5.96 -40.43
CA ASP A 324 0.37 4.85 -40.68
C ASP A 324 0.13 3.71 -39.69
N ALA A 325 -0.40 2.57 -40.19
CA ALA A 325 -0.68 1.39 -39.38
C ALA A 325 0.57 0.78 -38.75
N LYS A 326 1.72 0.87 -39.38
CA LYS A 326 2.98 0.33 -38.83
C LYS A 326 3.42 1.07 -37.56
N LEU A 327 3.02 2.33 -37.39
CA LEU A 327 3.34 3.14 -36.23
C LEU A 327 2.31 2.93 -35.11
N TYR A 328 1.01 3.12 -35.36
CA TYR A 328 -0.02 3.06 -34.29
C TYR A 328 -0.29 1.65 -33.75
N GLN A 329 0.15 0.59 -34.45
CA GLN A 329 0.08 -0.79 -33.95
C GLN A 329 1.21 -1.16 -33.00
N ARG A 330 2.27 -0.35 -32.90
CA ARG A 330 3.38 -0.60 -31.98
C ARG A 330 2.93 -0.38 -30.54
N ILE A 331 3.20 -1.36 -29.69
CA ILE A 331 2.86 -1.33 -28.26
C ILE A 331 4.17 -1.47 -27.46
N ALA A 332 4.30 -0.68 -26.40
CA ALA A 332 5.43 -0.76 -25.48
C ALA A 332 5.21 -1.92 -24.47
N PRO A 333 6.01 -3.02 -24.56
CA PRO A 333 5.79 -4.19 -23.69
C PRO A 333 5.96 -3.86 -22.21
N GLU A 334 6.87 -2.95 -21.88
CA GLU A 334 7.11 -2.53 -20.49
C GLU A 334 5.85 -1.94 -19.85
N VAL A 335 5.15 -1.03 -20.52
CA VAL A 335 3.91 -0.45 -19.99
C VAL A 335 2.83 -1.51 -19.81
N MET A 336 2.72 -2.42 -20.81
CA MET A 336 1.74 -3.50 -20.76
C MET A 336 1.99 -4.48 -19.61
N LYS A 337 3.22 -4.66 -19.18
CA LYS A 337 3.57 -5.45 -17.98
C LYS A 337 2.88 -4.89 -16.72
N TYR A 338 2.89 -3.58 -16.51
CA TYR A 338 2.22 -2.94 -15.37
C TYR A 338 0.69 -2.99 -15.50
N VAL A 339 0.17 -2.83 -16.71
CA VAL A 339 -1.26 -2.99 -16.99
C VAL A 339 -1.71 -4.43 -16.70
N GLN A 340 -0.94 -5.43 -17.11
CA GLN A 340 -1.24 -6.84 -16.82
C GLN A 340 -1.20 -7.11 -15.32
N ALA A 341 -0.23 -6.57 -14.58
CA ALA A 341 -0.17 -6.70 -13.13
C ALA A 341 -1.41 -6.09 -12.44
N SER A 342 -1.87 -4.93 -12.87
CA SER A 342 -3.12 -4.34 -12.39
C SER A 342 -4.32 -5.26 -12.66
N ASN A 343 -4.37 -5.87 -13.85
CA ASN A 343 -5.46 -6.76 -14.24
C ASN A 343 -5.47 -8.06 -13.40
N VAL A 344 -4.30 -8.59 -12.99
CA VAL A 344 -4.24 -9.75 -12.09
C VAL A 344 -5.03 -9.47 -10.81
N THR A 345 -4.76 -8.35 -10.15
CA THR A 345 -5.47 -8.01 -8.90
C THR A 345 -6.97 -7.84 -9.13
N LYS A 346 -7.37 -7.17 -10.22
CA LYS A 346 -8.80 -7.01 -10.56
C LYS A 346 -9.48 -8.35 -10.79
N LEU A 347 -8.87 -9.25 -11.58
CA LEU A 347 -9.41 -10.58 -11.85
C LEU A 347 -9.54 -11.43 -10.58
N VAL A 348 -8.57 -11.33 -9.67
CA VAL A 348 -8.62 -11.99 -8.37
C VAL A 348 -9.80 -11.48 -7.54
N TYR A 349 -9.98 -10.15 -7.44
CA TYR A 349 -11.12 -9.58 -6.74
C TYR A 349 -12.46 -10.00 -7.37
N GLU A 350 -12.58 -9.96 -8.69
CA GLU A 350 -13.78 -10.41 -9.40
C GLU A 350 -14.05 -11.90 -9.15
N ALA A 351 -13.03 -12.74 -9.16
CA ALA A 351 -13.15 -14.18 -8.89
C ALA A 351 -13.64 -14.45 -7.47
N THR A 352 -13.12 -13.74 -6.48
CA THR A 352 -13.50 -13.93 -5.06
C THR A 352 -14.91 -13.41 -4.74
N GLN A 353 -15.45 -12.50 -5.57
CA GLN A 353 -16.81 -11.98 -5.43
C GLN A 353 -17.83 -12.73 -6.30
N ALA A 354 -17.37 -13.55 -7.23
CA ALA A 354 -18.25 -14.27 -8.16
C ALA A 354 -19.12 -15.31 -7.42
N LYS A 355 -20.43 -15.25 -7.64
CA LYS A 355 -21.38 -16.24 -7.11
C LYS A 355 -21.38 -17.54 -7.91
N ASP A 356 -21.01 -17.47 -9.19
CA ASP A 356 -20.93 -18.60 -10.11
C ASP A 356 -19.53 -19.18 -10.15
N LYS A 357 -19.42 -20.49 -9.88
CA LYS A 357 -18.15 -21.23 -9.88
C LYS A 357 -17.43 -21.16 -11.22
N THR A 358 -18.17 -21.21 -12.33
CA THR A 358 -17.59 -21.18 -13.68
C THR A 358 -16.94 -19.84 -13.96
N ILE A 359 -17.63 -18.73 -13.62
CA ILE A 359 -17.10 -17.37 -13.74
C ILE A 359 -15.87 -17.21 -12.86
N ALA A 360 -15.91 -17.67 -11.61
CA ALA A 360 -14.75 -17.61 -10.70
C ALA A 360 -13.53 -18.34 -11.27
N LEU A 361 -13.73 -19.57 -11.79
CA LEU A 361 -12.65 -20.35 -12.41
C LEU A 361 -12.08 -19.68 -13.67
N GLU A 362 -12.93 -19.13 -14.53
CA GLU A 362 -12.49 -18.38 -15.71
C GLU A 362 -11.60 -17.22 -15.33
N LYS A 363 -12.01 -16.39 -14.34
CA LYS A 363 -11.22 -15.26 -13.84
C LYS A 363 -9.89 -15.69 -13.24
N LEU A 364 -9.88 -16.76 -12.43
CA LEU A 364 -8.63 -17.30 -11.85
C LEU A 364 -7.70 -17.83 -12.94
N THR A 365 -8.23 -18.54 -13.95
CA THR A 365 -7.44 -19.06 -15.05
C THR A 365 -6.78 -17.94 -15.86
N LEU A 366 -7.52 -16.86 -16.16
CA LEU A 366 -6.97 -15.67 -16.81
C LEU A 366 -5.89 -15.00 -15.94
N ALA A 367 -6.15 -14.83 -14.65
CA ALA A 367 -5.17 -14.26 -13.72
C ALA A 367 -3.90 -15.12 -13.64
N LYS A 368 -4.03 -16.44 -13.62
CA LYS A 368 -2.91 -17.39 -13.63
C LYS A 368 -2.04 -17.27 -14.88
N GLN A 369 -2.66 -17.19 -16.06
CA GLN A 369 -1.91 -16.97 -17.32
C GLN A 369 -1.11 -15.67 -17.26
N LEU A 370 -1.71 -14.58 -16.79
CA LEU A 370 -1.02 -13.31 -16.63
C LEU A 370 0.15 -13.41 -15.64
N THR A 371 -0.03 -14.05 -14.48
CA THR A 371 1.03 -14.18 -13.47
C THR A 371 2.17 -15.09 -13.94
N GLN A 372 1.89 -16.13 -14.73
CA GLN A 372 2.92 -16.95 -15.37
C GLN A 372 3.74 -16.13 -16.36
N HIS A 373 3.09 -15.33 -17.19
CA HIS A 373 3.75 -14.43 -18.13
C HIS A 373 4.60 -13.36 -17.44
N LEU A 374 4.12 -12.85 -16.29
CA LEU A 374 4.84 -11.87 -15.46
C LEU A 374 5.95 -12.49 -14.61
N GLY A 375 6.04 -13.82 -14.50
CA GLY A 375 7.00 -14.50 -13.62
C GLY A 375 6.68 -14.36 -12.12
N ALA A 376 5.44 -14.04 -11.75
CA ALA A 376 5.00 -13.84 -10.37
C ALA A 376 4.68 -15.19 -9.68
N SER A 377 5.70 -15.96 -9.35
CA SER A 377 5.58 -17.35 -8.91
C SER A 377 4.73 -17.55 -7.64
N SER A 378 4.87 -16.68 -6.64
CA SER A 378 4.08 -16.78 -5.39
C SER A 378 2.59 -16.55 -5.65
N VAL A 379 2.25 -15.55 -6.48
CA VAL A 379 0.86 -15.25 -6.85
C VAL A 379 0.30 -16.37 -7.72
N THR A 380 1.07 -16.89 -8.68
CA THR A 380 0.68 -18.06 -9.50
C THR A 380 0.34 -19.25 -8.64
N LYS A 381 1.15 -19.53 -7.60
CA LYS A 381 0.89 -20.62 -6.65
C LYS A 381 -0.41 -20.41 -5.89
N ALA A 382 -0.61 -19.21 -5.31
CA ALA A 382 -1.83 -18.89 -4.58
C ALA A 382 -3.08 -19.02 -5.46
N ILE A 383 -3.03 -18.56 -6.73
CA ILE A 383 -4.14 -18.74 -7.69
C ILE A 383 -4.38 -20.23 -7.97
N THR A 384 -3.32 -21.03 -8.16
CA THR A 384 -3.45 -22.46 -8.43
C THR A 384 -4.08 -23.20 -7.26
N ASP A 385 -3.73 -22.84 -6.03
CA ASP A 385 -4.32 -23.42 -4.83
C ASP A 385 -5.82 -23.04 -4.73
N ALA A 386 -6.18 -21.80 -5.04
CA ALA A 386 -7.57 -21.35 -5.10
C ALA A 386 -8.40 -22.07 -6.20
N GLU A 387 -7.83 -22.28 -7.39
CA GLU A 387 -8.49 -23.05 -8.46
C GLU A 387 -8.78 -24.50 -8.00
N LYS A 388 -7.80 -25.17 -7.36
CA LYS A 388 -7.97 -26.55 -6.86
C LYS A 388 -9.06 -26.62 -5.80
N GLU A 389 -9.03 -25.75 -4.82
CA GLU A 389 -10.02 -25.73 -3.74
C GLU A 389 -11.42 -25.44 -4.30
N LEU A 390 -11.55 -24.46 -5.20
CA LEU A 390 -12.81 -24.14 -5.86
C LEU A 390 -13.36 -25.31 -6.70
N GLN A 391 -12.47 -26.08 -7.35
CA GLN A 391 -12.86 -27.28 -8.10
C GLN A 391 -13.36 -28.40 -7.19
N GLN A 392 -12.69 -28.64 -6.06
CA GLN A 392 -12.98 -29.72 -5.12
C GLN A 392 -14.18 -29.45 -4.21
N SER A 393 -14.22 -28.25 -3.59
CA SER A 393 -15.23 -27.89 -2.58
C SER A 393 -16.35 -27.00 -3.10
N GLY A 394 -16.19 -26.43 -4.30
CA GLY A 394 -17.13 -25.45 -4.86
C GLY A 394 -17.01 -24.04 -4.27
N LYS A 395 -16.09 -23.81 -3.34
CA LYS A 395 -15.82 -22.52 -2.69
C LYS A 395 -14.32 -22.34 -2.44
N ILE A 396 -13.88 -21.11 -2.33
CA ILE A 396 -12.55 -20.76 -1.83
C ILE A 396 -12.70 -20.44 -0.35
N SER A 397 -11.84 -21.01 0.50
CA SER A 397 -11.85 -20.74 1.94
C SER A 397 -11.57 -19.26 2.25
N PRO A 398 -12.06 -18.74 3.37
CA PRO A 398 -11.75 -17.35 3.78
C PRO A 398 -10.25 -17.08 3.90
N GLU A 399 -9.48 -18.01 4.47
CA GLU A 399 -8.02 -17.91 4.59
C GLU A 399 -7.35 -17.76 3.23
N LEU A 400 -7.67 -18.66 2.28
CA LEU A 400 -7.08 -18.63 0.95
C LEU A 400 -7.53 -17.40 0.16
N THR A 401 -8.77 -16.92 0.36
CA THR A 401 -9.28 -15.67 -0.22
C THR A 401 -8.46 -14.48 0.23
N LYS A 402 -8.20 -14.34 1.54
CA LYS A 402 -7.42 -13.25 2.12
C LYS A 402 -5.98 -13.29 1.63
N HIS A 403 -5.38 -14.47 1.65
CA HIS A 403 -4.03 -14.68 1.13
C HIS A 403 -3.93 -14.29 -0.34
N LEU A 404 -4.84 -14.78 -1.18
CA LEU A 404 -4.86 -14.53 -2.61
C LEU A 404 -5.04 -13.04 -2.93
N LYS A 405 -5.98 -12.35 -2.27
CA LYS A 405 -6.19 -10.90 -2.42
C LYS A 405 -4.92 -10.13 -2.06
N THR A 406 -4.30 -10.44 -0.92
CA THR A 406 -3.09 -9.75 -0.45
C THR A 406 -1.88 -10.02 -1.34
N GLU A 407 -1.63 -11.27 -1.74
CA GLU A 407 -0.53 -11.65 -2.63
C GLU A 407 -0.66 -10.96 -4.01
N SER A 408 -1.85 -10.99 -4.62
CA SER A 408 -2.08 -10.36 -5.92
C SER A 408 -1.84 -8.85 -5.86
N LYS A 409 -2.16 -8.21 -4.74
CA LYS A 409 -2.02 -6.77 -4.53
C LYS A 409 -0.59 -6.33 -4.27
N THR A 410 0.19 -7.14 -3.57
CA THR A 410 1.51 -6.72 -3.05
C THR A 410 2.69 -7.38 -3.74
N LYS A 411 2.53 -8.51 -4.44
CA LYS A 411 3.65 -9.30 -4.96
C LYS A 411 3.66 -9.53 -6.47
N THR A 412 2.68 -9.05 -7.22
CA THR A 412 2.62 -9.30 -8.67
C THR A 412 3.82 -8.72 -9.43
N LEU A 413 4.36 -7.57 -9.02
CA LEU A 413 5.56 -6.95 -9.61
C LEU A 413 6.76 -6.85 -8.66
N ARG A 414 6.56 -6.95 -7.36
CA ARG A 414 7.59 -6.69 -6.35
C ARG A 414 8.84 -7.58 -6.47
N GLN A 415 8.72 -8.80 -6.99
CA GLN A 415 9.83 -9.73 -7.18
C GLN A 415 10.75 -9.38 -8.35
N GLN A 416 10.35 -8.46 -9.23
CA GLN A 416 11.09 -8.12 -10.46
C GLN A 416 11.80 -6.76 -10.42
N GLU A 417 11.46 -5.87 -9.49
CA GLU A 417 12.04 -4.51 -9.41
C GLU A 417 13.20 -4.36 -8.41
N GLY A 418 13.91 -5.43 -8.16
CA GLY A 418 15.01 -5.46 -7.20
C GLY A 418 14.55 -6.03 -5.87
N GLY A 419 15.30 -6.99 -5.37
CA GLY A 419 15.09 -7.52 -4.03
C GLY A 419 15.05 -6.39 -3.01
N LEU A 420 14.48 -6.66 -1.86
CA LEU A 420 14.64 -5.83 -0.67
C LEU A 420 16.10 -5.37 -0.63
N LEU A 421 16.32 -4.07 -0.45
CA LEU A 421 17.66 -3.53 -0.27
C LEU A 421 18.40 -4.43 0.72
N SER A 422 19.62 -4.81 0.42
CA SER A 422 20.42 -5.60 1.37
C SER A 422 20.58 -4.79 2.67
N GLU A 423 20.82 -5.47 3.80
CA GLU A 423 21.13 -4.75 5.04
C GLU A 423 22.26 -3.74 4.86
N GLU A 424 23.21 -4.05 3.97
CA GLU A 424 24.34 -3.18 3.65
C GLU A 424 23.89 -1.94 2.85
N ASP A 425 22.95 -2.07 1.92
CA ASP A 425 22.40 -0.94 1.17
C ASP A 425 21.54 -0.06 2.08
N ILE A 426 20.77 -0.68 2.98
CA ILE A 426 19.97 0.06 3.97
C ILE A 426 20.91 0.84 4.90
N ARG A 427 21.99 0.22 5.39
CA ARG A 427 23.00 0.89 6.21
C ARG A 427 23.64 2.08 5.50
N LYS A 428 23.99 1.93 4.21
CA LYS A 428 24.57 3.02 3.40
C LYS A 428 23.58 4.19 3.22
N ILE A 429 22.29 3.90 3.05
CA ILE A 429 21.25 4.92 2.81
C ILE A 429 20.78 5.57 4.10
N THR A 430 20.71 4.81 5.20
CA THR A 430 20.20 5.30 6.49
C THR A 430 21.28 5.87 7.39
N GLY A 431 22.55 5.68 7.06
CA GLY A 431 23.70 6.14 7.87
C GLY A 431 23.85 5.40 9.19
N VAL A 432 23.25 4.20 9.32
CA VAL A 432 23.25 3.38 10.55
C VAL A 432 23.94 2.05 10.29
#